data_e667765270844c7ff0b967e7d0b8c981
#
_entry.id   e667765270844c7ff0b967e7d0b8c981
#
_cell.length_a   1.000
_cell.length_b   1.000
_cell.length_c   1.000
_cell.angle_alpha   90.00
_cell.angle_beta   90.00
_cell.angle_gamma   90.00
#
_symmetry.space_group_name_H-M   'P 1'
#
loop_
_entity.id
_entity.type
_entity.pdbx_description
1 polymer ?
#
loop_
_entity_poly.entity_id
_entity_poly.type
_entity_poly.pdbx_seq_one_letter_code
_entity_poly.pdbx_strand_id
1 'polypeptide(L)'
;MSLPCLQEPVRNSLIDDAKARLKKHDAGTKYSHLPSSKYSILLPLLAKEGKLYLLLTLRSDKLRRSPGEVCFPGGKREPTDKDDMATALREAQEEVGLCPHQVEVVCRLVPLLIEGNALVTPVVGFIDHNFQATPNPDEVKNVFLVPLEYFLRPRVYHQNHITLSGYNVIVHCFEYTDPEDGVTYCIRGITAKCALLIALIILGQKPTFEIEFNLSDLIASSEETFLKHYKHATGKL
;
A
#
# COMPACT_ATOMS: atom_id res chain seq x y z
N MET A 1 22.03 -7.49 -30.03
CA MET A 1 20.98 -6.81 -30.78
C MET A 1 19.80 -6.70 -29.84
N SER A 2 19.60 -5.53 -29.24
CA SER A 2 18.48 -5.22 -28.35
C SER A 2 17.21 -5.07 -29.19
N LEU A 3 16.16 -5.82 -28.84
CA LEU A 3 14.83 -5.71 -29.43
C LEU A 3 14.28 -4.28 -29.18
N PRO A 4 13.73 -3.59 -30.19
CA PRO A 4 13.24 -2.25 -30.04
C PRO A 4 11.88 -2.22 -29.33
N CYS A 5 11.79 -1.40 -28.39
CA CYS A 5 10.71 -0.61 -27.77
C CYS A 5 9.28 -0.72 -28.39
N LEU A 6 8.69 -1.91 -28.35
CA LEU A 6 7.24 -2.11 -28.56
C LEU A 6 6.42 -1.94 -27.26
N GLN A 7 7.07 -1.52 -26.15
CA GLN A 7 6.50 -1.58 -24.80
C GLN A 7 5.89 -0.27 -24.30
N GLU A 8 6.23 0.89 -24.87
CA GLU A 8 5.73 2.19 -24.36
C GLU A 8 4.22 2.39 -24.51
N PRO A 9 3.58 2.10 -25.66
CA PRO A 9 2.14 2.29 -25.78
C PRO A 9 1.32 1.38 -24.85
N VAL A 10 1.77 0.12 -24.70
CA VAL A 10 1.12 -0.87 -23.81
C VAL A 10 1.30 -0.48 -22.36
N ARG A 11 2.48 0.02 -21.97
CA ARG A 11 2.77 0.51 -20.63
C ARG A 11 1.87 1.69 -20.26
N ASN A 12 1.75 2.67 -21.16
CA ASN A 12 0.94 3.86 -20.92
C ASN A 12 -0.55 3.49 -20.77
N SER A 13 -1.08 2.63 -21.62
CA SER A 13 -2.45 2.13 -21.50
C SER A 13 -2.71 1.42 -20.17
N LEU A 14 -1.79 0.56 -19.72
CA LEU A 14 -1.89 -0.14 -18.44
C LEU A 14 -1.93 0.82 -17.24
N ILE A 15 -1.09 1.85 -17.28
CA ILE A 15 -1.03 2.88 -16.24
C ILE A 15 -2.31 3.73 -16.27
N ASP A 16 -2.77 4.15 -17.45
CA ASP A 16 -3.96 4.99 -17.59
C ASP A 16 -5.23 4.27 -17.12
N ASP A 17 -5.39 2.99 -17.47
CA ASP A 17 -6.48 2.15 -16.98
C ASP A 17 -6.46 2.00 -15.46
N ALA A 18 -5.28 1.75 -14.89
CA ALA A 18 -5.10 1.66 -13.44
C ALA A 18 -5.44 2.98 -12.74
N LYS A 19 -4.98 4.12 -13.27
CA LYS A 19 -5.30 5.46 -12.75
C LYS A 19 -6.80 5.74 -12.81
N ALA A 20 -7.45 5.40 -13.92
CA ALA A 20 -8.89 5.60 -14.08
C ALA A 20 -9.71 4.81 -13.04
N ARG A 21 -9.29 3.60 -12.71
CA ARG A 21 -9.91 2.79 -11.65
C ARG A 21 -9.64 3.37 -10.28
N LEU A 22 -8.39 3.68 -9.96
CA LEU A 22 -7.97 4.24 -8.67
C LEU A 22 -8.67 5.57 -8.34
N LYS A 23 -8.83 6.48 -9.31
CA LYS A 23 -9.51 7.77 -9.11
C LYS A 23 -10.95 7.62 -8.62
N LYS A 24 -11.64 6.54 -8.95
CA LYS A 24 -12.99 6.25 -8.45
C LYS A 24 -13.01 5.93 -6.96
N HIS A 25 -11.87 5.52 -6.41
CA HIS A 25 -11.69 5.16 -5.00
C HIS A 25 -11.04 6.27 -4.17
N ASP A 26 -10.89 7.48 -4.74
CA ASP A 26 -10.29 8.60 -4.02
C ASP A 26 -11.20 9.09 -2.88
N ALA A 27 -10.77 8.86 -1.65
CA ALA A 27 -11.45 9.33 -0.45
C ALA A 27 -11.25 10.84 -0.20
N GLY A 28 -10.36 11.47 -0.94
CA GLY A 28 -10.05 12.89 -0.80
C GLY A 28 -9.67 13.28 0.63
N THR A 29 -10.29 14.32 1.14
CA THR A 29 -10.11 14.82 2.51
C THR A 29 -11.23 14.42 3.46
N LYS A 30 -12.10 13.50 3.06
CA LYS A 30 -13.33 13.10 3.79
C LYS A 30 -13.06 12.79 5.26
N TYR A 31 -11.92 12.17 5.58
CA TYR A 31 -11.59 11.71 6.93
C TYR A 31 -10.50 12.56 7.63
N SER A 32 -10.05 13.65 7.00
CA SER A 32 -8.96 14.49 7.54
C SER A 32 -9.31 15.21 8.85
N HIS A 33 -10.61 15.41 9.12
CA HIS A 33 -11.12 16.08 10.30
C HIS A 33 -11.17 15.19 11.56
N LEU A 34 -11.01 13.85 11.39
CA LEU A 34 -11.11 12.94 12.52
C LEU A 34 -10.00 13.17 13.54
N PRO A 35 -10.34 13.22 14.86
CA PRO A 35 -9.39 13.53 15.93
C PRO A 35 -8.57 12.31 16.34
N SER A 36 -7.60 11.93 15.52
CA SER A 36 -6.71 10.78 15.74
C SER A 36 -5.28 11.15 15.36
N SER A 37 -4.32 10.44 15.94
CA SER A 37 -2.94 10.51 15.44
C SER A 37 -2.91 10.03 13.99
N LYS A 38 -2.24 10.78 13.12
CA LYS A 38 -2.24 10.53 11.68
C LYS A 38 -0.90 10.02 11.21
N TYR A 39 -0.98 9.01 10.40
CA TYR A 39 0.12 8.42 9.65
C TYR A 39 -0.27 8.36 8.18
N SER A 40 0.71 8.38 7.31
CA SER A 40 0.47 8.19 5.88
C SER A 40 1.52 7.26 5.31
N ILE A 41 1.10 6.41 4.39
CA ILE A 41 1.99 5.50 3.66
C ILE A 41 1.84 5.76 2.17
N LEU A 42 2.94 5.72 1.44
CA LEU A 42 2.92 5.75 -0.01
C LEU A 42 2.86 4.32 -0.54
N LEU A 43 1.94 4.06 -1.47
CA LEU A 43 1.86 2.83 -2.23
C LEU A 43 2.42 3.10 -3.64
N PRO A 44 3.73 2.94 -3.85
CA PRO A 44 4.35 3.26 -5.13
C PRO A 44 4.09 2.13 -6.13
N LEU A 45 3.46 2.49 -7.25
CA LEU A 45 3.20 1.61 -8.38
C LEU A 45 4.14 1.94 -9.53
N LEU A 46 4.63 0.92 -10.21
CA LEU A 46 5.37 1.06 -11.44
C LEU A 46 5.00 -0.01 -12.46
N ALA A 47 5.17 0.28 -13.72
CA ALA A 47 4.91 -0.65 -14.81
C ALA A 47 6.24 -1.11 -15.41
N LYS A 48 6.51 -2.42 -15.32
CA LYS A 48 7.71 -3.07 -15.89
C LYS A 48 7.26 -4.30 -16.66
N GLU A 49 7.74 -4.48 -17.88
CA GLU A 49 7.50 -5.69 -18.71
C GLU A 49 6.00 -6.03 -18.89
N GLY A 50 5.16 -5.00 -19.07
CA GLY A 50 3.71 -5.18 -19.26
C GLY A 50 2.94 -5.57 -18.00
N LYS A 51 3.54 -5.47 -16.82
CA LYS A 51 2.93 -5.76 -15.52
C LYS A 51 3.06 -4.57 -14.58
N LEU A 52 2.17 -4.50 -13.60
CA LEU A 52 2.27 -3.56 -12.50
C LEU A 52 2.93 -4.22 -11.29
N TYR A 53 3.76 -3.44 -10.62
CA TYR A 53 4.46 -3.85 -9.41
C TYR A 53 4.21 -2.83 -8.30
N LEU A 54 4.19 -3.30 -7.06
CA LEU A 54 4.27 -2.49 -5.86
C LEU A 54 5.71 -2.49 -5.35
N LEU A 55 6.21 -1.31 -4.99
CA LEU A 55 7.47 -1.17 -4.27
C LEU A 55 7.21 -1.28 -2.78
N LEU A 56 7.93 -2.17 -2.13
CA LEU A 56 7.87 -2.45 -0.70
C LEU A 56 9.26 -2.30 -0.06
N THR A 57 9.26 -2.07 1.23
CA THR A 57 10.49 -1.97 2.04
C THR A 57 10.53 -3.05 3.11
N LEU A 58 11.73 -3.51 3.43
CA LEU A 58 12.02 -4.30 4.62
C LEU A 58 12.62 -3.35 5.65
N ARG A 59 11.98 -3.23 6.80
CA ARG A 59 12.40 -2.34 7.89
C ARG A 59 13.75 -2.78 8.47
N SER A 60 14.57 -1.80 8.83
CA SER A 60 15.87 -2.05 9.46
C SER A 60 15.72 -2.74 10.82
N ASP A 61 16.64 -3.67 11.09
CA ASP A 61 16.72 -4.36 12.38
C ASP A 61 17.11 -3.42 13.55
N LYS A 62 17.56 -2.18 13.21
CA LYS A 62 17.90 -1.14 14.19
C LYS A 62 16.69 -0.43 14.79
N LEU A 63 15.52 -0.55 14.15
CA LEU A 63 14.30 0.13 14.58
C LEU A 63 13.75 -0.49 15.86
N ARG A 64 13.20 0.35 16.74
CA ARG A 64 12.57 -0.09 17.99
C ARG A 64 11.19 -0.72 17.77
N ARG A 65 10.49 -0.33 16.71
CA ARG A 65 9.14 -0.83 16.39
C ARG A 65 9.19 -1.61 15.10
N SER A 66 8.64 -2.82 15.13
CA SER A 66 8.50 -3.68 13.96
C SER A 66 9.80 -3.86 13.15
N PRO A 67 10.96 -4.16 13.78
CA PRO A 67 12.19 -4.44 13.04
C PRO A 67 11.98 -5.67 12.14
N GLY A 68 12.52 -5.62 10.92
CA GLY A 68 12.44 -6.73 9.96
C GLY A 68 11.04 -6.98 9.38
N GLU A 69 10.06 -6.11 9.64
CA GLU A 69 8.75 -6.21 9.01
C GLU A 69 8.75 -5.57 7.61
N VAL A 70 7.94 -6.14 6.73
CA VAL A 70 7.69 -5.57 5.40
C VAL A 70 6.62 -4.47 5.52
N CYS A 71 6.92 -3.30 4.95
CA CYS A 71 5.97 -2.19 4.92
C CYS A 71 6.03 -1.41 3.59
N PHE A 72 5.11 -0.48 3.44
CA PHE A 72 5.23 0.61 2.48
C PHE A 72 6.01 1.76 3.12
N PRO A 73 6.72 2.58 2.33
CA PRO A 73 7.32 3.82 2.83
C PRO A 73 6.26 4.69 3.48
N GLY A 74 6.56 5.22 4.68
CA GLY A 74 5.60 6.03 5.37
C GLY A 74 5.82 6.15 6.87
N GLY A 75 5.14 7.14 7.46
CA GLY A 75 5.31 7.45 8.87
C GLY A 75 4.29 8.41 9.42
N LYS A 76 4.65 9.03 10.54
CA LYS A 76 3.78 9.92 11.29
C LYS A 76 3.75 11.30 10.67
N ARG A 77 2.54 11.89 10.58
CA ARG A 77 2.38 13.27 10.16
C ARG A 77 3.09 14.24 11.11
N GLU A 78 3.88 15.12 10.53
CA GLU A 78 4.53 16.22 11.21
C GLU A 78 3.74 17.53 11.09
N PRO A 79 3.96 18.52 11.99
CA PRO A 79 3.29 19.82 11.91
C PRO A 79 3.55 20.60 10.62
N THR A 80 4.68 20.32 9.97
CA THR A 80 5.09 20.93 8.69
C THR A 80 4.40 20.32 7.48
N ASP A 81 3.83 19.12 7.62
CA ASP A 81 3.13 18.45 6.54
C ASP A 81 1.77 19.10 6.28
N LYS A 82 1.53 19.56 5.06
CA LYS A 82 0.28 20.22 4.67
C LYS A 82 -0.91 19.28 4.78
N ASP A 83 -0.72 18.03 4.35
CA ASP A 83 -1.75 16.98 4.31
C ASP A 83 -1.12 15.57 4.32
N ASP A 84 -1.97 14.56 4.21
CA ASP A 84 -1.55 13.15 4.21
C ASP A 84 -0.65 12.80 3.02
N MET A 85 -0.83 13.48 1.85
CA MET A 85 0.04 13.26 0.69
C MET A 85 1.45 13.79 0.97
N ALA A 86 1.54 14.99 1.57
CA ALA A 86 2.83 15.58 1.93
C ALA A 86 3.60 14.67 2.90
N THR A 87 2.92 14.10 3.91
CA THR A 87 3.51 13.13 4.83
C THR A 87 4.06 11.91 4.09
N ALA A 88 3.24 11.26 3.24
CA ALA A 88 3.65 10.06 2.53
C ALA A 88 4.84 10.31 1.58
N LEU A 89 4.86 11.46 0.92
CA LEU A 89 5.96 11.82 0.00
C LEU A 89 7.24 12.19 0.75
N ARG A 90 7.16 12.90 1.88
CA ARG A 90 8.31 13.22 2.73
C ARG A 90 8.96 11.94 3.24
N GLU A 91 8.18 11.05 3.83
CA GLU A 91 8.66 9.77 4.37
C GLU A 91 9.30 8.89 3.27
N ALA A 92 8.68 8.83 2.08
CA ALA A 92 9.25 8.08 0.97
C ALA A 92 10.59 8.66 0.48
N GLN A 93 10.76 9.98 0.56
CA GLN A 93 12.05 10.63 0.26
C GLN A 93 13.09 10.30 1.32
N GLU A 94 12.73 10.33 2.60
CA GLU A 94 13.61 10.05 3.73
C GLU A 94 14.04 8.58 3.78
N GLU A 95 13.10 7.65 3.56
CA GLU A 95 13.32 6.21 3.69
C GLU A 95 14.01 5.59 2.47
N VAL A 96 13.60 5.97 1.23
CA VAL A 96 14.05 5.29 0.00
C VAL A 96 14.58 6.23 -1.09
N GLY A 97 14.72 7.53 -0.80
CA GLY A 97 15.24 8.53 -1.74
C GLY A 97 14.26 8.89 -2.87
N LEU A 98 12.98 8.56 -2.74
CA LEU A 98 11.96 8.83 -3.75
C LEU A 98 11.47 10.28 -3.61
N CYS A 99 12.01 11.18 -4.43
CA CYS A 99 11.64 12.60 -4.38
C CYS A 99 10.17 12.84 -4.76
N PRO A 100 9.48 13.82 -4.13
CA PRO A 100 8.08 14.11 -4.40
C PRO A 100 7.73 14.35 -5.88
N HIS A 101 8.62 15.01 -6.64
CA HIS A 101 8.41 15.27 -8.07
C HIS A 101 8.49 14.02 -8.97
N GLN A 102 9.01 12.91 -8.46
CA GLN A 102 9.09 11.62 -9.15
C GLN A 102 7.82 10.77 -8.96
N VAL A 103 6.87 11.24 -8.14
CA VAL A 103 5.64 10.53 -7.84
C VAL A 103 4.45 11.25 -8.43
N GLU A 104 3.75 10.59 -9.34
CA GLU A 104 2.43 11.03 -9.79
C GLU A 104 1.37 10.49 -8.83
N VAL A 105 0.98 11.28 -7.84
CA VAL A 105 -0.08 10.90 -6.88
C VAL A 105 -1.42 10.83 -7.61
N VAL A 106 -2.14 9.73 -7.41
CA VAL A 106 -3.42 9.45 -8.09
C VAL A 106 -4.61 9.61 -7.15
N CYS A 107 -4.53 9.02 -5.94
CA CYS A 107 -5.63 9.06 -4.98
C CYS A 107 -5.15 8.79 -3.56
N ARG A 108 -6.05 9.09 -2.61
CA ARG A 108 -6.00 8.64 -1.22
C ARG A 108 -7.09 7.60 -1.01
N LEU A 109 -6.75 6.46 -0.50
CA LEU A 109 -7.76 5.45 -0.14
C LEU A 109 -8.35 5.76 1.24
N VAL A 110 -9.43 5.07 1.56
CA VAL A 110 -10.05 5.10 2.89
C VAL A 110 -9.00 4.76 3.94
N PRO A 111 -8.88 5.55 5.02
CA PRO A 111 -7.90 5.28 6.07
C PRO A 111 -8.11 3.93 6.74
N LEU A 112 -7.05 3.40 7.29
CA LEU A 112 -7.08 2.21 8.12
C LEU A 112 -6.81 2.58 9.57
N LEU A 113 -7.54 1.94 10.47
CA LEU A 113 -7.33 2.11 11.90
C LEU A 113 -6.25 1.12 12.37
N ILE A 114 -5.29 1.62 13.13
CA ILE A 114 -4.25 0.82 13.79
C ILE A 114 -4.36 0.95 15.30
N GLU A 115 -3.54 0.19 16.04
CA GLU A 115 -3.50 0.25 17.49
C GLU A 115 -3.34 1.68 18.04
N GLY A 116 -3.98 1.96 19.16
CA GLY A 116 -3.96 3.28 19.78
C GLY A 116 -4.85 4.32 19.07
N ASN A 117 -5.82 3.86 18.28
CA ASN A 117 -6.75 4.71 17.53
C ASN A 117 -6.07 5.66 16.53
N ALA A 118 -4.91 5.28 16.03
CA ALA A 118 -4.22 6.04 15.00
C ALA A 118 -4.76 5.67 13.61
N LEU A 119 -4.82 6.66 12.72
CA LEU A 119 -5.26 6.50 11.34
C LEU A 119 -4.05 6.46 10.41
N VAL A 120 -4.04 5.48 9.52
CA VAL A 120 -3.07 5.39 8.42
C VAL A 120 -3.79 5.67 7.12
N THR A 121 -3.42 6.74 6.43
CA THR A 121 -3.97 7.08 5.11
C THR A 121 -3.07 6.50 4.01
N PRO A 122 -3.57 5.54 3.20
CA PRO A 122 -2.83 5.07 2.05
C PRO A 122 -2.92 6.08 0.90
N VAL A 123 -1.76 6.53 0.41
CA VAL A 123 -1.60 7.42 -0.74
C VAL A 123 -1.05 6.60 -1.89
N VAL A 124 -1.75 6.58 -3.02
CA VAL A 124 -1.35 5.80 -4.19
C VAL A 124 -0.70 6.69 -5.22
N GLY A 125 0.48 6.33 -5.69
CA GLY A 125 1.18 7.08 -6.71
C GLY A 125 1.94 6.19 -7.69
N PHE A 126 2.08 6.67 -8.93
CA PHE A 126 2.94 6.04 -9.93
C PHE A 126 4.32 6.65 -9.93
N ILE A 127 5.33 5.81 -10.07
CA ILE A 127 6.74 6.18 -10.18
C ILE A 127 7.32 5.65 -11.49
N ASP A 128 8.45 6.21 -11.91
CA ASP A 128 9.16 5.74 -13.10
C ASP A 128 9.67 4.30 -12.91
N HIS A 129 9.58 3.50 -13.95
CA HIS A 129 10.05 2.10 -13.95
C HIS A 129 11.57 1.96 -13.79
N ASN A 130 12.32 3.02 -14.07
CA ASN A 130 13.77 3.08 -13.89
C ASN A 130 14.17 3.67 -12.52
N PHE A 131 13.20 3.95 -11.63
CA PHE A 131 13.52 4.45 -10.31
C PHE A 131 14.48 3.50 -9.59
N GLN A 132 15.58 4.06 -9.09
CA GLN A 132 16.56 3.35 -8.28
C GLN A 132 16.46 3.84 -6.85
N ALA A 133 16.04 2.96 -5.97
CA ALA A 133 15.92 3.29 -4.55
C ALA A 133 17.29 3.53 -3.93
N THR A 134 17.36 4.51 -3.04
CA THR A 134 18.51 4.79 -2.18
C THR A 134 18.05 4.68 -0.73
N PRO A 135 17.99 3.44 -0.18
CA PRO A 135 17.47 3.22 1.15
C PRO A 135 18.33 3.86 2.23
N ASN A 136 17.67 4.50 3.22
CA ASN A 136 18.32 4.93 4.45
C ASN A 136 18.58 3.71 5.34
N PRO A 137 19.84 3.32 5.57
CA PRO A 137 20.16 2.06 6.27
C PRO A 137 19.77 2.04 7.75
N ASP A 138 19.42 3.18 8.32
CA ASP A 138 18.91 3.25 9.69
C ASP A 138 17.45 2.90 9.78
N GLU A 139 16.69 3.05 8.69
CA GLU A 139 15.24 2.80 8.63
C GLU A 139 14.86 1.64 7.71
N VAL A 140 15.57 1.46 6.60
CA VAL A 140 15.25 0.48 5.57
C VAL A 140 16.44 -0.43 5.31
N LYS A 141 16.22 -1.74 5.45
CA LYS A 141 17.21 -2.80 5.19
C LYS A 141 17.25 -3.20 3.71
N ASN A 142 16.09 -3.26 3.07
CA ASN A 142 15.98 -3.62 1.65
C ASN A 142 14.74 -2.99 1.01
N VAL A 143 14.79 -2.84 -0.31
CA VAL A 143 13.67 -2.40 -1.17
C VAL A 143 13.48 -3.42 -2.26
N PHE A 144 12.26 -3.86 -2.49
CA PHE A 144 11.96 -4.90 -3.48
C PHE A 144 10.62 -4.67 -4.16
N LEU A 145 10.41 -5.34 -5.27
CA LEU A 145 9.20 -5.21 -6.09
C LEU A 145 8.37 -6.50 -6.05
N VAL A 146 7.07 -6.33 -5.86
CA VAL A 146 6.13 -7.47 -5.92
C VAL A 146 5.14 -7.25 -7.05
N PRO A 147 4.99 -8.21 -7.98
CA PRO A 147 3.96 -8.12 -9.01
C PRO A 147 2.57 -7.97 -8.39
N LEU A 148 1.78 -7.01 -8.87
CA LEU A 148 0.47 -6.73 -8.29
C LEU A 148 -0.47 -7.94 -8.32
N GLU A 149 -0.38 -8.75 -9.37
CA GLU A 149 -1.17 -9.98 -9.52
C GLU A 149 -0.88 -11.04 -8.44
N TYR A 150 0.32 -10.97 -7.80
CA TYR A 150 0.69 -11.89 -6.72
C TYR A 150 -0.29 -11.82 -5.54
N PHE A 151 -0.81 -10.65 -5.25
CA PHE A 151 -1.76 -10.45 -4.16
C PHE A 151 -3.16 -11.02 -4.43
N LEU A 152 -3.46 -11.42 -5.66
CA LEU A 152 -4.69 -12.14 -5.99
C LEU A 152 -4.47 -13.65 -6.18
N ARG A 153 -3.24 -14.05 -6.57
CA ARG A 153 -2.86 -15.44 -6.87
C ARG A 153 -1.49 -15.76 -6.27
N PRO A 154 -1.38 -15.74 -4.94
CA PRO A 154 -0.12 -16.00 -4.25
C PRO A 154 0.29 -17.47 -4.40
N ARG A 155 1.59 -17.72 -4.42
CA ARG A 155 2.11 -19.10 -4.33
C ARG A 155 2.01 -19.66 -2.92
N VAL A 156 2.32 -18.79 -1.92
CA VAL A 156 2.21 -19.12 -0.50
C VAL A 156 1.39 -18.03 0.18
N TYR A 157 0.32 -18.47 0.82
CA TYR A 157 -0.62 -17.58 1.47
C TYR A 157 -1.19 -18.23 2.73
N HIS A 158 -1.25 -17.44 3.79
CA HIS A 158 -1.88 -17.79 5.05
C HIS A 158 -2.85 -16.70 5.46
N GLN A 159 -3.91 -17.07 6.17
CA GLN A 159 -4.79 -16.10 6.81
C GLN A 159 -5.04 -16.51 8.25
N ASN A 160 -5.09 -15.52 9.12
CA ASN A 160 -5.46 -15.66 10.51
C ASN A 160 -6.68 -14.80 10.81
N HIS A 161 -7.54 -15.31 11.70
CA HIS A 161 -8.66 -14.54 12.22
C HIS A 161 -8.28 -14.04 13.60
N ILE A 162 -8.31 -12.73 13.77
CA ILE A 162 -8.07 -12.08 15.07
C ILE A 162 -9.30 -11.28 15.48
N THR A 163 -9.52 -11.18 16.79
CA THR A 163 -10.52 -10.26 17.30
C THR A 163 -9.86 -8.93 17.62
N LEU A 164 -10.13 -7.93 16.79
CA LEU A 164 -9.66 -6.56 17.02
C LEU A 164 -10.85 -5.70 17.43
N SER A 165 -10.80 -5.12 18.62
CA SER A 165 -11.88 -4.27 19.15
C SER A 165 -13.27 -4.91 19.07
N GLY A 166 -13.38 -6.23 19.34
CA GLY A 166 -14.65 -6.96 19.31
C GLY A 166 -15.14 -7.42 17.93
N TYR A 167 -14.35 -7.22 16.88
CA TYR A 167 -14.63 -7.71 15.52
C TYR A 167 -13.64 -8.74 15.06
N ASN A 168 -14.11 -9.74 14.34
CA ASN A 168 -13.24 -10.67 13.63
C ASN A 168 -12.67 -9.96 12.40
N VAL A 169 -11.35 -9.90 12.34
CA VAL A 169 -10.58 -9.31 11.24
C VAL A 169 -9.72 -10.39 10.62
N ILE A 170 -9.72 -10.47 9.30
CA ILE A 170 -8.82 -11.35 8.56
C ILE A 170 -7.46 -10.65 8.45
N VAL A 171 -6.43 -11.31 8.94
CA VAL A 171 -5.04 -10.89 8.76
C VAL A 171 -4.44 -11.73 7.65
N HIS A 172 -4.23 -11.12 6.51
CA HIS A 172 -3.58 -11.73 5.36
C HIS A 172 -2.07 -11.81 5.58
N CYS A 173 -1.46 -12.88 5.12
CA CYS A 173 -0.01 -13.09 5.11
C CYS A 173 0.39 -13.72 3.79
N PHE A 174 1.20 -13.02 3.00
CA PHE A 174 1.75 -13.47 1.73
C PHE A 174 3.25 -13.71 1.91
N GLU A 175 3.75 -14.87 1.48
CA GLU A 175 5.18 -15.14 1.42
C GLU A 175 5.65 -14.99 -0.02
N TYR A 176 6.41 -13.95 -0.31
CA TYR A 176 6.94 -13.67 -1.64
C TYR A 176 8.44 -13.92 -1.68
N THR A 177 8.88 -14.82 -2.54
CA THR A 177 10.31 -15.02 -2.81
C THR A 177 10.69 -14.18 -4.02
N ASP A 178 11.56 -13.19 -3.81
CA ASP A 178 12.07 -12.36 -4.88
C ASP A 178 12.96 -13.18 -5.81
N PRO A 179 12.67 -13.20 -7.11
CA PRO A 179 13.47 -13.97 -8.07
C PRO A 179 14.87 -13.40 -8.31
N GLU A 180 15.13 -12.14 -7.96
CA GLU A 180 16.42 -11.48 -8.18
C GLU A 180 17.45 -11.86 -7.12
N ASP A 181 17.05 -11.91 -5.85
CA ASP A 181 17.95 -12.21 -4.72
C ASP A 181 17.65 -13.52 -3.99
N GLY A 182 16.52 -14.18 -4.31
CA GLY A 182 16.09 -15.43 -3.69
C GLY A 182 15.59 -15.27 -2.24
N VAL A 183 15.45 -14.05 -1.73
CA VAL A 183 14.98 -13.76 -0.37
C VAL A 183 13.46 -13.92 -0.30
N THR A 184 12.98 -14.58 0.74
CA THR A 184 11.53 -14.69 1.01
C THR A 184 11.10 -13.63 2.01
N TYR A 185 10.14 -12.81 1.58
CA TYR A 185 9.55 -11.73 2.37
C TYR A 185 8.16 -12.13 2.86
N CYS A 186 7.91 -11.95 4.16
CA CYS A 186 6.59 -12.12 4.77
C CYS A 186 5.83 -10.78 4.77
N ILE A 187 4.85 -10.64 3.88
CA ILE A 187 4.02 -9.44 3.73
C ILE A 187 2.71 -9.69 4.48
N ARG A 188 2.49 -8.98 5.60
CA ARG A 188 1.35 -9.25 6.50
C ARG A 188 0.65 -7.99 7.00
N GLY A 189 -0.48 -8.19 7.67
CA GLY A 189 -1.22 -7.14 8.37
C GLY A 189 -1.69 -6.02 7.45
N ILE A 190 -1.46 -4.78 7.85
CA ILE A 190 -1.90 -3.59 7.12
C ILE A 190 -1.25 -3.49 5.72
N THR A 191 0.01 -3.89 5.61
CA THR A 191 0.74 -3.90 4.34
C THR A 191 0.09 -4.87 3.35
N ALA A 192 -0.19 -6.09 3.79
CA ALA A 192 -0.91 -7.09 3.00
C ALA A 192 -2.31 -6.62 2.60
N LYS A 193 -3.03 -6.00 3.53
CA LYS A 193 -4.38 -5.47 3.29
C LYS A 193 -4.38 -4.36 2.25
N CYS A 194 -3.45 -3.41 2.33
CA CYS A 194 -3.31 -2.34 1.33
C CYS A 194 -2.93 -2.90 -0.04
N ALA A 195 -1.97 -3.82 -0.12
CA ALA A 195 -1.55 -4.43 -1.37
C ALA A 195 -2.68 -5.23 -2.03
N LEU A 196 -3.43 -6.00 -1.25
CA LEU A 196 -4.61 -6.72 -1.72
C LEU A 196 -5.69 -5.75 -2.25
N LEU A 197 -6.00 -4.69 -1.50
CA LEU A 197 -7.00 -3.70 -1.91
C LEU A 197 -6.62 -3.03 -3.24
N ILE A 198 -5.37 -2.62 -3.42
CA ILE A 198 -4.87 -2.07 -4.68
C ILE A 198 -5.00 -3.08 -5.82
N ALA A 199 -4.65 -4.34 -5.58
CA ALA A 199 -4.77 -5.39 -6.58
C ALA A 199 -6.24 -5.62 -6.99
N LEU A 200 -7.18 -5.62 -6.04
CA LEU A 200 -8.62 -5.73 -6.31
C LEU A 200 -9.13 -4.54 -7.14
N ILE A 201 -8.75 -3.31 -6.78
CA ILE A 201 -9.17 -2.10 -7.50
C ILE A 201 -8.65 -2.11 -8.93
N ILE A 202 -7.35 -2.34 -9.11
CA ILE A 202 -6.69 -2.20 -10.41
C ILE A 202 -7.01 -3.37 -11.33
N LEU A 203 -6.90 -4.60 -10.84
CA LEU A 203 -7.07 -5.78 -11.67
C LEU A 203 -8.54 -6.17 -11.85
N GLY A 204 -9.41 -5.82 -10.88
CA GLY A 204 -10.84 -6.12 -10.94
C GLY A 204 -11.14 -7.62 -10.97
N GLN A 205 -10.25 -8.44 -10.42
CA GLN A 205 -10.34 -9.90 -10.44
C GLN A 205 -10.55 -10.45 -9.03
N LYS A 206 -11.27 -11.57 -8.94
CA LYS A 206 -11.46 -12.28 -7.68
C LYS A 206 -10.16 -13.01 -7.30
N PRO A 207 -9.71 -12.93 -6.02
CA PRO A 207 -8.58 -13.69 -5.54
C PRO A 207 -8.91 -15.19 -5.42
N THR A 208 -7.87 -16.01 -5.23
CA THR A 208 -8.01 -17.47 -5.06
C THR A 208 -8.33 -17.88 -3.61
N PHE A 209 -8.53 -16.92 -2.73
CA PHE A 209 -8.81 -17.11 -1.29
C PHE A 209 -9.97 -16.19 -0.86
N GLU A 210 -10.45 -16.40 0.36
CA GLU A 210 -11.53 -15.58 0.92
C GLU A 210 -11.05 -14.21 1.37
N ILE A 211 -11.91 -13.20 1.19
CA ILE A 211 -11.66 -11.81 1.57
C ILE A 211 -12.87 -11.22 2.26
N GLU A 212 -12.64 -10.21 3.10
CA GLU A 212 -13.67 -9.46 3.80
C GLU A 212 -14.37 -8.39 2.93
N PHE A 213 -13.84 -8.08 1.75
CA PHE A 213 -14.37 -7.03 0.89
C PHE A 213 -15.51 -7.53 -0.01
N ASN A 214 -16.52 -6.69 -0.18
CA ASN A 214 -17.54 -6.91 -1.20
C ASN A 214 -17.03 -6.43 -2.56
N LEU A 215 -16.72 -7.36 -3.47
CA LEU A 215 -16.17 -7.06 -4.79
C LEU A 215 -17.16 -6.33 -5.72
N SER A 216 -18.47 -6.44 -5.48
CA SER A 216 -19.47 -5.72 -6.28
C SER A 216 -19.58 -4.24 -5.89
N ASP A 217 -19.17 -3.89 -4.66
CA ASP A 217 -19.10 -2.52 -4.17
C ASP A 217 -17.92 -2.35 -3.20
N LEU A 218 -16.73 -2.32 -3.77
CA LEU A 218 -15.49 -2.25 -3.00
C LEU A 218 -15.33 -0.91 -2.25
N ILE A 219 -15.89 0.18 -2.80
CA ILE A 219 -15.86 1.51 -2.18
C ILE A 219 -16.67 1.49 -0.90
N ALA A 220 -17.97 1.16 -0.99
CA ALA A 220 -18.86 1.12 0.17
C ALA A 220 -18.38 0.12 1.21
N SER A 221 -17.93 -1.07 0.80
CA SER A 221 -17.39 -2.08 1.70
C SER A 221 -16.16 -1.62 2.48
N SER A 222 -15.25 -0.89 1.83
CA SER A 222 -14.06 -0.33 2.50
C SER A 222 -14.43 0.76 3.49
N GLU A 223 -15.34 1.67 3.11
CA GLU A 223 -15.83 2.74 3.98
C GLU A 223 -16.60 2.20 5.17
N GLU A 224 -17.52 1.27 4.97
CA GLU A 224 -18.31 0.64 6.04
C GLU A 224 -17.39 -0.04 7.06
N THR A 225 -16.41 -0.81 6.58
CA THR A 225 -15.44 -1.49 7.44
C THR A 225 -14.66 -0.46 8.28
N PHE A 226 -14.17 0.61 7.65
CA PHE A 226 -13.44 1.66 8.35
C PHE A 226 -14.32 2.35 9.41
N LEU A 227 -15.50 2.81 9.04
CA LEU A 227 -16.40 3.54 9.94
C LEU A 227 -16.82 2.68 11.13
N LYS A 228 -17.10 1.41 10.88
CA LYS A 228 -17.45 0.43 11.93
C LYS A 228 -16.33 0.27 12.94
N HIS A 229 -15.09 0.08 12.48
CA HIS A 229 -13.92 -0.05 13.37
C HIS A 229 -13.64 1.26 14.11
N TYR A 230 -13.70 2.40 13.42
CA TYR A 230 -13.44 3.71 14.02
C TYR A 230 -14.46 4.05 15.10
N LYS A 231 -15.75 3.86 14.85
CA LYS A 231 -16.83 4.07 15.83
C LYS A 231 -16.62 3.23 17.08
N HIS A 232 -16.30 1.96 16.89
CA HIS A 232 -16.09 1.04 18.02
C HIS A 232 -14.88 1.45 18.85
N ALA A 233 -13.77 1.78 18.22
CA ALA A 233 -12.52 2.13 18.90
C ALA A 233 -12.59 3.47 19.64
N THR A 234 -13.37 4.43 19.13
CA THR A 234 -13.42 5.79 19.69
C THR A 234 -14.69 6.09 20.48
N GLY A 235 -15.72 5.26 20.35
CA GLY A 235 -17.06 5.54 20.89
C GLY A 235 -17.74 6.77 20.26
N LYS A 236 -17.20 7.27 19.14
CA LYS A 236 -17.65 8.49 18.47
C LYS A 236 -17.90 8.23 16.98
N LEU A 237 -19.04 8.62 16.53
CA LEU A 237 -19.37 9.02 15.15
C LEU A 237 -20.53 9.96 15.20
#